data_68b43ff59c04ff97e0d21f7146904bf6
#
_entry.id   68b43ff59c04ff97e0d21f7146904bf6
#
_cell.length_a   1.000
_cell.length_b   1.000
_cell.length_c   1.000
_cell.angle_alpha   90.00
_cell.angle_beta   90.00
_cell.angle_gamma   90.00
#
_symmetry.space_group_name_H-M   'P 1'
#
loop_
_entity.id
_entity.type
_entity.pdbx_description
1 polymer ?
#
loop_
_entity_poly.entity_id
_entity_poly.type
_entity_poly.pdbx_seq_one_letter_code
_entity_poly.pdbx_strand_id
1 'polypeptide(L)'
;MKPHTDEPLSDGTRVRNRKGLISRKGVRRCGVIAAALSAAVLLSSCMPQGAVKEKRADQLSLGDAVIAVRLSQGKFSAGLPDPPEDNWIVLLDAQGRGQATRIENKPGSAVMWTERGLSFGAPDKEYVTTDQGTQEIDVKHWWSSEYQRYSFPDGRIAVLGSGSESGIRVDVIHPNGRIETTEIPDTSGPVGQCGQHIVGITDTEDSESIRSAAFEAYAAQSGGDMPENVAAVIQIDDPDGDVPRLLAVAPAIDGLVEGWMSVPCDGNVITVPSIQQDDPAAVRSGKRNSLEGVLVLQRWDLSTGQRTIIPVLDEAGQPIETDQDNNLSGVRTIRVGDEYRFVTEKGDAFAVDVTSGKARHLFSIPSEKTFVPAVFQVSETGVYALEQNDDEDVLTLSYQPWDGGGKRVLLTTGAMSRYLVERNLLMGYMRSVESFALRPGWDGGAQ
;
A
#
# COMPACT_ATOMS: atom_id res chain seq x y z
N MET A 1 41.99 -22.63 15.87
CA MET A 1 41.88 -23.96 16.49
C MET A 1 41.82 -23.82 18.01
N LYS A 2 40.62 -23.96 18.58
CA LYS A 2 40.36 -24.30 19.98
C LYS A 2 38.97 -24.96 19.99
N PRO A 3 38.74 -26.02 20.71
CA PRO A 3 37.56 -26.87 20.62
C PRO A 3 36.37 -26.33 21.42
N HIS A 4 35.18 -26.50 20.86
CA HIS A 4 33.90 -26.37 21.56
C HIS A 4 33.69 -27.56 22.50
N THR A 5 33.31 -27.27 23.70
CA THR A 5 32.83 -28.25 24.70
C THR A 5 31.30 -28.28 24.68
N ASP A 6 30.77 -29.47 24.43
CA ASP A 6 29.34 -29.81 24.52
C ASP A 6 28.92 -29.87 26.00
N GLU A 7 27.79 -29.24 26.34
CA GLU A 7 27.06 -29.52 27.57
C GLU A 7 25.72 -30.19 27.27
N PRO A 8 25.30 -31.20 28.06
CA PRO A 8 24.12 -32.00 27.77
C PRO A 8 22.84 -31.39 28.38
N LEU A 9 21.76 -31.49 27.58
CA LEU A 9 20.38 -31.21 27.99
C LEU A 9 19.86 -32.29 28.96
N SER A 10 19.40 -31.89 30.16
CA SER A 10 18.65 -32.71 31.13
C SER A 10 17.15 -32.44 30.97
N ASP A 11 16.45 -33.39 30.57
CA ASP A 11 15.46 -34.29 31.16
C ASP A 11 14.30 -33.68 31.99
N GLY A 12 13.10 -33.97 31.53
CA GLY A 12 12.01 -34.45 32.37
C GLY A 12 11.02 -33.45 32.98
N THR A 13 9.87 -33.24 32.31
CA THR A 13 8.66 -32.92 33.10
C THR A 13 7.45 -33.73 32.62
N ARG A 14 7.00 -34.62 33.51
CA ARG A 14 5.80 -35.47 33.36
C ARG A 14 4.52 -34.63 33.38
N VAL A 15 3.70 -34.79 32.33
CA VAL A 15 2.31 -34.30 32.35
C VAL A 15 1.41 -35.31 33.03
N ARG A 16 0.78 -34.92 34.14
CA ARG A 16 -0.26 -35.67 34.84
C ARG A 16 -1.62 -35.47 34.22
N ASN A 17 -2.15 -36.54 33.62
CA ASN A 17 -3.56 -36.67 33.28
C ASN A 17 -4.48 -36.61 34.49
N ARG A 18 -5.39 -35.67 34.57
CA ARG A 18 -6.55 -35.69 35.49
C ARG A 18 -7.83 -35.86 34.63
N LYS A 19 -8.38 -37.07 34.70
CA LYS A 19 -9.77 -37.36 34.32
C LYS A 19 -10.70 -36.78 35.39
N GLY A 20 -11.53 -35.79 35.00
CA GLY A 20 -12.59 -35.24 35.83
C GLY A 20 -13.95 -35.76 35.32
N LEU A 21 -14.67 -36.49 36.19
CA LEU A 21 -16.01 -37.00 36.00
C LEU A 21 -17.02 -35.85 35.79
N ILE A 22 -17.87 -36.03 34.78
CA ILE A 22 -19.03 -35.16 34.53
C ILE A 22 -20.23 -35.74 35.30
N SER A 23 -20.73 -34.95 36.25
CA SER A 23 -22.02 -35.22 36.91
C SER A 23 -23.17 -34.57 36.13
N ARG A 24 -24.09 -35.43 35.66
CA ARG A 24 -25.40 -35.02 35.15
C ARG A 24 -26.34 -34.75 36.30
N LYS A 25 -26.95 -33.52 36.38
CA LYS A 25 -28.35 -33.32 36.77
C LYS A 25 -28.71 -31.82 36.80
N GLY A 26 -29.78 -31.44 36.16
CA GLY A 26 -30.42 -30.14 36.36
C GLY A 26 -31.11 -29.56 35.13
N VAL A 27 -32.21 -30.22 34.69
CA VAL A 27 -33.18 -29.62 33.74
C VAL A 27 -34.20 -28.81 34.57
N ARG A 28 -34.45 -27.53 34.21
CA ARG A 28 -35.79 -26.99 34.00
C ARG A 28 -35.86 -25.47 33.85
N ARG A 29 -36.38 -25.08 32.67
CA ARG A 29 -37.34 -23.99 32.39
C ARG A 29 -37.06 -22.55 32.89
N CYS A 30 -36.78 -21.70 31.92
CA CYS A 30 -37.41 -20.42 31.64
C CYS A 30 -36.61 -19.71 30.56
N GLY A 31 -37.24 -19.36 29.48
CA GLY A 31 -37.41 -18.05 28.91
C GLY A 31 -37.25 -18.08 27.41
N VAL A 32 -38.32 -18.34 26.72
CA VAL A 32 -38.47 -18.09 25.28
C VAL A 32 -38.70 -16.60 25.10
N ILE A 33 -37.70 -15.76 24.86
CA ILE A 33 -37.74 -14.42 24.25
C ILE A 33 -36.28 -13.87 24.09
N ALA A 34 -35.37 -14.63 23.60
CA ALA A 34 -34.04 -14.08 23.20
C ALA A 34 -33.51 -14.77 21.92
N ALA A 35 -34.37 -15.49 21.21
CA ALA A 35 -33.92 -16.32 20.08
C ALA A 35 -34.04 -15.65 18.69
N ALA A 36 -34.50 -14.39 18.62
CA ALA A 36 -34.71 -13.74 17.32
C ALA A 36 -33.56 -12.81 16.86
N LEU A 37 -32.64 -12.43 17.74
CA LEU A 37 -31.48 -11.58 17.38
C LEU A 37 -30.19 -12.35 17.18
N SER A 38 -30.09 -13.60 17.61
CA SER A 38 -28.90 -14.44 17.41
C SER A 38 -28.95 -15.28 16.12
N ALA A 39 -30.10 -15.34 15.44
CA ALA A 39 -30.24 -16.13 14.21
C ALA A 39 -29.71 -15.41 12.95
N ALA A 40 -29.51 -14.10 12.99
CA ALA A 40 -28.99 -13.34 11.85
C ALA A 40 -27.45 -13.45 11.70
N VAL A 41 -26.74 -13.75 12.79
CA VAL A 41 -25.25 -13.86 12.77
C VAL A 41 -24.78 -15.29 12.45
N LEU A 42 -25.62 -16.31 12.63
CA LEU A 42 -25.26 -17.71 12.35
C LEU A 42 -25.58 -18.18 10.92
N LEU A 43 -26.18 -17.35 10.08
CA LEU A 43 -26.44 -17.69 8.67
C LEU A 43 -25.32 -17.30 7.71
N SER A 44 -24.30 -16.59 8.15
CA SER A 44 -23.15 -16.22 7.30
C SER A 44 -22.04 -17.28 7.25
N SER A 45 -22.05 -18.30 8.10
CA SER A 45 -20.98 -19.31 8.18
C SER A 45 -21.13 -20.52 7.26
N CYS A 46 -22.20 -20.61 6.48
CA CYS A 46 -22.39 -21.63 5.44
C CYS A 46 -22.46 -20.98 4.06
N MET A 47 -21.46 -20.19 3.66
CA MET A 47 -21.33 -19.85 2.24
C MET A 47 -20.87 -21.09 1.48
N PRO A 48 -21.62 -21.54 0.45
CA PRO A 48 -21.24 -22.72 -0.30
C PRO A 48 -19.88 -22.50 -0.97
N GLN A 49 -18.97 -23.44 -0.82
CA GLN A 49 -17.79 -23.54 -1.67
C GLN A 49 -18.26 -23.45 -3.13
N GLY A 50 -17.94 -22.35 -3.83
CA GLY A 50 -18.42 -22.11 -5.18
C GLY A 50 -19.04 -20.73 -5.45
N ALA A 51 -19.07 -19.84 -4.43
CA ALA A 51 -19.59 -18.48 -4.59
C ALA A 51 -18.75 -17.62 -5.57
N VAL A 52 -17.49 -17.97 -5.81
CA VAL A 52 -16.58 -17.28 -6.77
C VAL A 52 -16.35 -18.19 -7.97
N LYS A 53 -16.64 -17.67 -9.17
CA LYS A 53 -16.47 -18.38 -10.46
C LYS A 53 -15.15 -17.98 -11.11
N GLU A 54 -14.33 -18.96 -11.47
CA GLU A 54 -13.13 -18.70 -12.24
C GLU A 54 -13.48 -18.39 -13.70
N LYS A 55 -12.81 -17.39 -14.23
CA LYS A 55 -12.92 -16.93 -15.60
C LYS A 55 -11.54 -16.61 -16.16
N ARG A 56 -11.43 -16.56 -17.48
CA ARG A 56 -10.26 -15.97 -18.14
C ARG A 56 -10.29 -14.47 -17.95
N ALA A 57 -9.13 -13.80 -18.01
CA ALA A 57 -9.04 -12.35 -17.83
C ALA A 57 -9.94 -11.58 -18.82
N ASP A 58 -9.97 -12.00 -20.09
CA ASP A 58 -10.80 -11.42 -21.15
C ASP A 58 -12.33 -11.61 -20.94
N GLN A 59 -12.72 -12.46 -20.00
CA GLN A 59 -14.12 -12.77 -19.67
C GLN A 59 -14.59 -12.15 -18.35
N LEU A 60 -13.72 -11.43 -17.65
CA LEU A 60 -14.12 -10.69 -16.46
C LEU A 60 -15.08 -9.55 -16.84
N SER A 61 -15.99 -9.27 -15.92
CA SER A 61 -16.86 -8.09 -16.00
C SER A 61 -17.15 -7.59 -14.60
N LEU A 62 -17.35 -6.29 -14.43
CA LEU A 62 -17.57 -5.71 -13.10
C LEU A 62 -18.88 -6.18 -12.48
N GLY A 63 -19.99 -6.16 -13.23
CA GLY A 63 -21.32 -6.58 -12.76
C GLY A 63 -21.67 -5.90 -11.42
N ASP A 64 -22.09 -6.72 -10.44
CA ASP A 64 -22.44 -6.26 -9.09
C ASP A 64 -21.24 -6.21 -8.13
N ALA A 65 -20.00 -6.38 -8.62
CA ALA A 65 -18.83 -6.33 -7.77
C ALA A 65 -18.65 -4.94 -7.12
N VAL A 66 -18.26 -4.95 -5.86
CA VAL A 66 -18.02 -3.75 -5.04
C VAL A 66 -16.58 -3.63 -4.56
N ILE A 67 -15.85 -4.75 -4.57
CA ILE A 67 -14.43 -4.80 -4.21
C ILE A 67 -13.67 -5.67 -5.22
N ALA A 68 -12.49 -5.23 -5.60
CA ALA A 68 -11.48 -6.00 -6.30
C ALA A 68 -10.30 -6.27 -5.37
N VAL A 69 -9.82 -7.50 -5.31
CA VAL A 69 -8.70 -7.91 -4.46
C VAL A 69 -7.65 -8.56 -5.34
N ARG A 70 -6.39 -8.13 -5.21
CA ARG A 70 -5.22 -8.82 -5.77
C ARG A 70 -4.59 -9.68 -4.70
N LEU A 71 -4.42 -10.95 -5.01
CA LEU A 71 -3.68 -11.90 -4.20
C LEU A 71 -2.37 -12.23 -4.90
N SER A 72 -1.28 -12.09 -4.19
CA SER A 72 0.06 -12.48 -4.63
C SER A 72 0.63 -13.58 -3.74
N GLN A 73 1.74 -14.13 -4.16
CA GLN A 73 2.48 -15.05 -3.31
C GLN A 73 3.00 -14.32 -2.08
N GLY A 74 2.73 -14.87 -0.91
CA GLY A 74 3.30 -14.38 0.33
C GLY A 74 4.84 -14.49 0.30
N LYS A 75 5.51 -13.49 0.84
CA LYS A 75 6.99 -13.43 0.99
C LYS A 75 7.60 -14.58 1.81
N PHE A 76 6.80 -15.53 2.29
CA PHE A 76 7.19 -16.54 3.29
C PHE A 76 7.53 -17.92 2.72
N SER A 77 7.74 -18.06 1.42
CA SER A 77 8.12 -19.35 0.82
C SER A 77 9.63 -19.62 0.85
N ALA A 78 10.39 -19.03 1.78
CA ALA A 78 11.83 -19.27 1.90
C ALA A 78 12.14 -20.77 2.11
N GLY A 79 12.74 -21.41 1.11
CA GLY A 79 13.21 -22.80 1.17
C GLY A 79 12.29 -23.85 0.54
N LEU A 80 11.19 -23.46 -0.08
CA LEU A 80 10.34 -24.35 -0.87
C LEU A 80 10.70 -24.24 -2.38
N PRO A 81 10.48 -25.30 -3.18
CA PRO A 81 10.61 -25.20 -4.64
C PRO A 81 9.70 -24.08 -5.15
N ASP A 82 10.14 -23.40 -6.20
CA ASP A 82 9.52 -22.20 -6.76
C ASP A 82 8.00 -22.30 -6.75
N PRO A 83 7.32 -21.40 -6.00
CA PRO A 83 5.87 -21.41 -5.94
C PRO A 83 5.30 -21.06 -7.32
N PRO A 84 4.04 -21.38 -7.63
CA PRO A 84 3.44 -20.99 -8.90
C PRO A 84 3.50 -19.47 -9.05
N GLU A 85 4.05 -18.98 -10.17
CA GLU A 85 4.23 -17.57 -10.51
C GLU A 85 2.89 -16.86 -10.84
N ASP A 86 1.82 -17.22 -10.11
CA ASP A 86 0.49 -16.74 -10.43
C ASP A 86 -0.09 -15.88 -9.32
N ASN A 87 -0.70 -14.80 -9.76
CA ASN A 87 -1.55 -13.95 -8.95
C ASN A 87 -3.03 -14.17 -9.28
N TRP A 88 -3.89 -13.77 -8.37
CA TRP A 88 -5.32 -13.76 -8.59
C TRP A 88 -5.89 -12.36 -8.48
N ILE A 89 -6.79 -12.02 -9.41
CA ILE A 89 -7.69 -10.88 -9.28
C ILE A 89 -9.06 -11.44 -8.96
N VAL A 90 -9.63 -11.03 -7.83
CA VAL A 90 -10.93 -11.49 -7.34
C VAL A 90 -11.86 -10.31 -7.21
N LEU A 91 -13.00 -10.38 -7.89
CA LEU A 91 -14.09 -9.39 -7.84
C LEU A 91 -15.21 -9.96 -6.98
N LEU A 92 -15.63 -9.24 -5.94
CA LEU A 92 -16.69 -9.68 -5.05
C LEU A 92 -17.82 -8.65 -4.98
N ASP A 93 -19.06 -9.15 -4.95
CA ASP A 93 -20.26 -8.37 -4.59
C ASP A 93 -20.34 -8.16 -3.07
N ALA A 94 -21.31 -7.36 -2.62
CA ALA A 94 -21.54 -7.06 -1.21
C ALA A 94 -21.91 -8.31 -0.36
N GLN A 95 -22.24 -9.45 -0.99
CA GLN A 95 -22.49 -10.73 -0.35
C GLN A 95 -21.28 -11.68 -0.39
N GLY A 96 -20.13 -11.21 -0.88
CA GLY A 96 -18.90 -12.02 -1.00
C GLY A 96 -18.93 -13.06 -2.13
N ARG A 97 -19.85 -12.95 -3.10
CA ARG A 97 -19.91 -13.77 -4.31
C ARG A 97 -19.19 -13.06 -5.44
N GLY A 98 -18.71 -13.78 -6.44
CA GLY A 98 -18.07 -13.05 -7.52
C GLY A 98 -17.35 -13.88 -8.57
N GLN A 99 -16.27 -13.32 -9.08
CA GLN A 99 -15.46 -13.86 -10.15
C GLN A 99 -13.98 -13.76 -9.78
N ALA A 100 -13.17 -14.70 -10.27
CA ALA A 100 -11.73 -14.65 -10.12
C ALA A 100 -11.05 -14.97 -11.44
N THR A 101 -9.91 -14.34 -11.69
CA THR A 101 -9.02 -14.70 -12.79
C THR A 101 -7.61 -14.86 -12.31
N ARG A 102 -6.91 -15.79 -12.94
CA ARG A 102 -5.49 -16.03 -12.76
C ARG A 102 -4.71 -15.18 -13.76
N ILE A 103 -3.68 -14.50 -13.29
CA ILE A 103 -2.76 -13.70 -14.09
C ILE A 103 -1.32 -14.03 -13.71
N GLU A 104 -0.38 -13.76 -14.60
CA GLU A 104 1.03 -13.86 -14.25
C GLU A 104 1.42 -12.89 -13.14
N ASN A 105 2.42 -13.29 -12.35
CA ASN A 105 2.90 -12.49 -11.23
C ASN A 105 3.63 -11.24 -11.74
N LYS A 106 3.21 -10.09 -11.22
CA LYS A 106 3.88 -8.79 -11.36
C LYS A 106 4.07 -8.23 -9.96
N PRO A 107 5.26 -8.33 -9.38
CA PRO A 107 5.50 -7.89 -7.98
C PRO A 107 5.11 -6.45 -7.74
N GLY A 108 4.54 -6.16 -6.56
CA GLY A 108 4.13 -4.83 -6.14
C GLY A 108 2.90 -4.26 -6.87
N SER A 109 2.33 -5.02 -7.82
CA SER A 109 1.25 -4.50 -8.67
C SER A 109 -0.03 -4.27 -7.88
N ALA A 110 -0.63 -3.10 -8.09
CA ALA A 110 -1.88 -2.70 -7.48
C ALA A 110 -3.07 -2.93 -8.40
N VAL A 111 -4.25 -3.08 -7.80
CA VAL A 111 -5.53 -2.89 -8.49
C VAL A 111 -6.01 -1.46 -8.27
N MET A 112 -6.59 -0.84 -9.29
CA MET A 112 -7.16 0.50 -9.19
C MET A 112 -8.54 0.53 -9.84
N TRP A 113 -9.53 0.99 -9.10
CA TRP A 113 -10.91 1.12 -9.60
C TRP A 113 -11.29 2.59 -9.73
N THR A 114 -11.70 2.98 -10.91
CA THR A 114 -12.14 4.33 -11.26
C THR A 114 -13.56 4.29 -11.84
N GLU A 115 -14.16 5.43 -12.10
CA GLU A 115 -15.45 5.53 -12.81
C GLU A 115 -15.42 4.87 -14.22
N ARG A 116 -14.23 4.67 -14.78
CA ARG A 116 -14.06 4.05 -16.09
C ARG A 116 -13.89 2.54 -16.05
N GLY A 117 -13.65 1.96 -14.89
CA GLY A 117 -13.44 0.54 -14.72
C GLY A 117 -12.31 0.20 -13.76
N LEU A 118 -12.04 -1.08 -13.65
CA LEU A 118 -10.97 -1.66 -12.86
C LEU A 118 -9.74 -1.87 -13.73
N SER A 119 -8.60 -1.31 -13.32
CA SER A 119 -7.29 -1.50 -13.94
C SER A 119 -6.42 -2.41 -13.10
N PHE A 120 -5.72 -3.34 -13.74
CA PHE A 120 -4.69 -4.20 -13.14
C PHE A 120 -3.71 -4.69 -14.20
N GLY A 121 -2.53 -5.14 -13.80
CA GLY A 121 -1.47 -5.53 -14.73
C GLY A 121 -0.91 -6.93 -14.50
N ALA A 122 -0.35 -7.50 -15.57
CA ALA A 122 0.57 -8.61 -15.63
C ALA A 122 1.91 -8.13 -16.25
N PRO A 123 2.96 -8.93 -16.28
CA PRO A 123 4.26 -8.47 -16.78
C PRO A 123 4.24 -7.88 -18.20
N ASP A 124 3.48 -8.49 -19.10
CA ASP A 124 3.40 -8.13 -20.52
C ASP A 124 2.06 -7.54 -20.96
N LYS A 125 1.12 -7.37 -20.00
CA LYS A 125 -0.25 -6.93 -20.29
C LYS A 125 -0.81 -6.01 -19.23
N GLU A 126 -1.58 -5.04 -19.69
CA GLU A 126 -2.48 -4.27 -18.85
C GLU A 126 -3.94 -4.62 -19.19
N TYR A 127 -4.78 -4.61 -18.18
CA TYR A 127 -6.18 -4.94 -18.26
C TYR A 127 -7.04 -3.79 -17.75
N VAL A 128 -8.10 -3.48 -18.49
CA VAL A 128 -9.15 -2.56 -18.05
C VAL A 128 -10.49 -3.29 -18.15
N THR A 129 -11.07 -3.61 -17.01
CA THR A 129 -12.34 -4.33 -16.89
C THR A 129 -13.49 -3.35 -16.66
N THR A 130 -14.54 -3.46 -17.45
CA THR A 130 -15.78 -2.70 -17.35
C THR A 130 -16.98 -3.63 -17.20
N ASP A 131 -18.20 -3.10 -17.15
CA ASP A 131 -19.43 -3.92 -17.21
C ASP A 131 -19.60 -4.63 -18.55
N GLN A 132 -18.95 -4.14 -19.61
CA GLN A 132 -19.01 -4.71 -20.95
C GLN A 132 -17.98 -5.80 -21.20
N GLY A 133 -17.02 -5.98 -20.29
CA GLY A 133 -15.92 -6.96 -20.38
C GLY A 133 -14.57 -6.34 -20.13
N THR A 134 -13.54 -7.07 -20.43
CA THR A 134 -12.13 -6.69 -20.19
C THR A 134 -11.42 -6.42 -21.51
N GLN A 135 -10.81 -5.25 -21.61
CA GLN A 135 -9.84 -4.91 -22.64
C GLN A 135 -8.45 -5.37 -22.19
N GLU A 136 -7.77 -6.13 -23.02
CA GLU A 136 -6.34 -6.46 -22.88
C GLU A 136 -5.52 -5.49 -23.72
N ILE A 137 -4.42 -4.99 -23.17
CA ILE A 137 -3.51 -4.06 -23.82
C ILE A 137 -2.11 -4.62 -23.67
N ASP A 138 -1.44 -4.93 -24.78
CA ASP A 138 -0.08 -5.46 -24.75
C ASP A 138 0.91 -4.38 -24.33
N VAL A 139 1.75 -4.70 -23.36
CA VAL A 139 2.86 -3.87 -22.88
C VAL A 139 4.15 -4.39 -23.51
N LYS A 140 4.87 -3.55 -24.24
CA LYS A 140 6.06 -3.97 -25.00
C LYS A 140 7.28 -4.26 -24.14
N HIS A 141 7.22 -3.97 -22.87
CA HIS A 141 8.38 -4.01 -21.99
C HIS A 141 8.09 -4.82 -20.76
N TRP A 142 8.99 -5.70 -20.42
CA TRP A 142 8.92 -6.51 -19.22
C TRP A 142 9.24 -5.66 -17.98
N TRP A 143 8.37 -5.74 -16.95
CA TRP A 143 8.54 -5.02 -15.70
C TRP A 143 9.13 -5.95 -14.64
N SER A 144 10.10 -5.44 -13.86
CA SER A 144 10.56 -6.17 -12.69
C SER A 144 9.64 -6.00 -11.48
N SER A 145 9.08 -4.80 -11.30
CA SER A 145 8.09 -4.52 -10.23
C SER A 145 7.27 -3.28 -10.57
N GLU A 146 6.05 -3.23 -10.06
CA GLU A 146 5.19 -2.06 -10.11
C GLU A 146 5.17 -1.40 -8.73
N TYR A 147 5.14 -0.06 -8.67
CA TYR A 147 5.08 0.69 -7.42
C TYR A 147 3.68 1.22 -7.14
N GLN A 148 3.03 1.86 -8.15
CA GLN A 148 1.79 2.56 -7.96
C GLN A 148 1.04 2.77 -9.29
N ARG A 149 -0.28 3.05 -9.18
CA ARG A 149 -1.14 3.46 -10.30
C ARG A 149 -1.84 4.76 -9.96
N TYR A 150 -2.03 5.61 -10.97
CA TYR A 150 -2.78 6.86 -10.86
C TYR A 150 -3.78 7.00 -11.99
N SER A 151 -4.93 7.59 -11.71
CA SER A 151 -5.93 7.92 -12.73
C SER A 151 -5.98 9.42 -12.96
N PHE A 152 -6.02 9.83 -14.21
CA PHE A 152 -6.21 11.22 -14.59
C PHE A 152 -7.68 11.52 -14.87
N PRO A 153 -8.12 12.79 -14.68
CA PRO A 153 -9.50 13.19 -14.98
C PRO A 153 -9.93 12.95 -16.44
N ASP A 154 -8.98 12.97 -17.40
CA ASP A 154 -9.21 12.66 -18.81
C ASP A 154 -9.30 11.14 -19.08
N GLY A 155 -9.06 10.32 -18.04
CA GLY A 155 -9.17 8.88 -18.03
C GLY A 155 -7.95 8.14 -18.51
N ARG A 156 -6.83 8.81 -18.65
CA ARG A 156 -5.54 8.13 -18.72
C ARG A 156 -5.25 7.46 -17.39
N ILE A 157 -4.45 6.40 -17.44
CA ILE A 157 -3.94 5.69 -16.27
C ILE A 157 -2.42 5.71 -16.37
N ALA A 158 -1.75 6.21 -15.34
CA ALA A 158 -0.31 6.06 -15.21
C ALA A 158 0.01 4.83 -14.33
N VAL A 159 0.90 3.98 -14.83
CA VAL A 159 1.44 2.83 -14.13
C VAL A 159 2.92 3.07 -13.92
N LEU A 160 3.35 3.07 -12.67
CA LEU A 160 4.72 3.34 -12.29
C LEU A 160 5.40 2.06 -11.82
N GLY A 161 6.66 1.90 -12.20
CA GLY A 161 7.46 0.76 -11.78
C GLY A 161 8.94 1.00 -11.91
N SER A 162 9.72 -0.02 -11.59
CA SER A 162 11.17 0.01 -11.80
C SER A 162 11.46 0.00 -13.30
N GLY A 163 12.26 0.97 -13.71
CA GLY A 163 12.85 1.02 -15.04
C GLY A 163 14.06 0.10 -15.21
N SER A 164 14.73 0.20 -16.34
CA SER A 164 16.06 -0.32 -16.52
C SER A 164 17.06 0.48 -15.66
N GLU A 165 18.18 -0.14 -15.30
CA GLU A 165 19.28 0.57 -14.62
C GLU A 165 18.88 1.31 -13.33
N SER A 166 17.97 0.72 -12.53
CA SER A 166 17.49 1.29 -11.24
C SER A 166 16.68 2.58 -11.35
N GLY A 167 16.20 2.93 -12.54
CA GLY A 167 15.41 4.14 -12.77
C GLY A 167 13.90 3.97 -12.50
N ILE A 168 13.16 5.05 -12.70
CA ILE A 168 11.70 5.09 -12.66
C ILE A 168 11.16 5.01 -14.08
N ARG A 169 10.17 4.15 -14.28
CA ARG A 169 9.40 4.04 -15.50
C ARG A 169 7.95 4.40 -15.27
N VAL A 170 7.37 5.15 -16.19
CA VAL A 170 5.95 5.50 -16.24
C VAL A 170 5.37 5.07 -17.57
N ASP A 171 4.38 4.18 -17.55
CA ASP A 171 3.53 3.88 -18.70
C ASP A 171 2.19 4.61 -18.55
N VAL A 172 1.91 5.52 -19.46
CA VAL A 172 0.62 6.24 -19.53
C VAL A 172 -0.29 5.54 -20.52
N ILE A 173 -1.33 4.90 -20.02
CA ILE A 173 -2.32 4.17 -20.79
C ILE A 173 -3.47 5.12 -21.14
N HIS A 174 -3.67 5.35 -22.43
CA HIS A 174 -4.77 6.18 -22.95
C HIS A 174 -6.08 5.38 -23.04
N PRO A 175 -7.23 6.06 -23.02
CA PRO A 175 -8.55 5.38 -23.15
C PRO A 175 -8.72 4.56 -24.43
N ASN A 176 -7.96 4.86 -25.48
CA ASN A 176 -7.96 4.11 -26.74
C ASN A 176 -6.99 2.91 -26.75
N GLY A 177 -6.34 2.62 -25.62
CA GLY A 177 -5.35 1.53 -25.48
C GLY A 177 -3.93 1.88 -25.96
N ARG A 178 -3.67 3.12 -26.42
CA ARG A 178 -2.29 3.57 -26.71
C ARG A 178 -1.51 3.70 -25.40
N ILE A 179 -0.26 3.27 -25.39
CA ILE A 179 0.66 3.44 -24.26
C ILE A 179 1.78 4.40 -24.67
N GLU A 180 2.04 5.37 -23.82
CA GLU A 180 3.22 6.23 -23.85
C GLU A 180 4.12 5.85 -22.68
N THR A 181 5.39 5.63 -22.95
CA THR A 181 6.37 5.22 -21.94
C THR A 181 7.42 6.29 -21.79
N THR A 182 7.66 6.68 -20.54
CA THR A 182 8.80 7.51 -20.14
C THR A 182 9.65 6.71 -19.17
N GLU A 183 10.97 6.75 -19.32
CA GLU A 183 11.91 6.10 -18.43
C GLU A 183 13.00 7.11 -18.05
N ILE A 184 13.22 7.26 -16.75
CA ILE A 184 14.25 8.12 -16.19
C ILE A 184 15.25 7.21 -15.50
N PRO A 185 16.45 7.04 -16.09
CA PRO A 185 17.49 6.19 -15.51
C PRO A 185 18.02 6.81 -14.20
N ASP A 186 18.58 5.97 -13.35
CA ASP A 186 19.28 6.36 -12.11
C ASP A 186 18.48 7.28 -11.19
N THR A 187 17.14 7.18 -11.23
CA THR A 187 16.26 8.01 -10.40
C THR A 187 15.51 7.12 -9.44
N SER A 188 15.68 7.39 -8.16
CA SER A 188 14.92 6.79 -7.07
C SER A 188 14.20 7.89 -6.30
N GLY A 189 13.16 7.52 -5.55
CA GLY A 189 12.45 8.45 -4.66
C GLY A 189 10.94 8.31 -4.73
N PRO A 190 10.21 9.06 -3.87
CA PRO A 190 8.77 9.04 -3.83
C PRO A 190 8.17 9.67 -5.09
N VAL A 191 7.11 9.06 -5.58
CA VAL A 191 6.37 9.56 -6.74
C VAL A 191 4.89 9.73 -6.40
N GLY A 192 4.24 10.66 -7.07
CA GLY A 192 2.83 10.94 -6.86
C GLY A 192 2.19 11.69 -8.02
N GLN A 193 0.88 11.85 -7.92
CA GLN A 193 0.11 12.61 -8.90
C GLN A 193 -0.08 14.06 -8.42
N CYS A 194 0.22 15.02 -9.30
CA CYS A 194 -0.05 16.43 -9.10
C CYS A 194 -0.84 16.99 -10.28
N GLY A 195 -2.14 17.08 -10.11
CA GLY A 195 -3.06 17.47 -11.19
C GLY A 195 -3.07 16.48 -12.35
N GLN A 196 -2.58 16.90 -13.50
CA GLN A 196 -2.53 16.12 -14.74
C GLN A 196 -1.16 15.43 -14.95
N HIS A 197 -0.25 15.54 -13.96
CA HIS A 197 1.12 15.12 -14.09
C HIS A 197 1.53 14.14 -12.98
N ILE A 198 2.49 13.29 -13.30
CA ILE A 198 3.21 12.50 -12.32
C ILE A 198 4.49 13.24 -11.95
N VAL A 199 4.70 13.39 -10.66
CA VAL A 199 5.85 14.08 -10.09
C VAL A 199 6.62 13.17 -9.17
N GLY A 200 7.93 13.37 -9.11
CA GLY A 200 8.82 12.66 -8.19
C GLY A 200 9.69 13.65 -7.42
N ILE A 201 10.25 13.19 -6.31
CA ILE A 201 11.30 13.92 -5.58
C ILE A 201 12.55 13.04 -5.63
N THR A 202 13.66 13.65 -5.96
CA THR A 202 14.97 13.01 -6.03
C THR A 202 16.06 14.03 -5.72
N ASP A 203 17.29 13.60 -5.68
CA ASP A 203 18.43 14.52 -5.56
C ASP A 203 19.57 14.16 -6.54
N THR A 204 20.58 15.03 -6.57
CA THR A 204 21.73 14.87 -7.46
C THR A 204 22.76 13.85 -6.96
N GLU A 205 22.63 13.28 -5.78
CA GLU A 205 23.41 12.15 -5.31
C GLU A 205 22.88 10.85 -5.92
N ASP A 206 21.53 10.69 -5.91
CA ASP A 206 20.85 9.50 -6.38
C ASP A 206 20.52 9.52 -7.88
N SER A 207 20.56 10.70 -8.53
CA SER A 207 20.18 10.85 -9.94
C SER A 207 21.18 11.68 -10.74
N GLU A 208 22.07 11.00 -11.44
CA GLU A 208 23.05 11.64 -12.33
C GLU A 208 22.37 12.32 -13.53
N SER A 209 21.25 11.76 -14.01
CA SER A 209 20.52 12.25 -15.18
C SER A 209 20.02 13.68 -15.03
N ILE A 210 19.66 14.12 -13.80
CA ILE A 210 19.18 15.46 -13.53
C ILE A 210 20.27 16.43 -13.04
N ARG A 211 21.48 15.93 -12.73
CA ARG A 211 22.52 16.67 -12.01
C ARG A 211 22.82 18.04 -12.63
N SER A 212 23.16 18.09 -13.90
CA SER A 212 23.51 19.36 -14.57
C SER A 212 22.36 20.36 -14.51
N ALA A 213 21.16 19.93 -14.89
CA ALA A 213 19.98 20.77 -14.92
C ALA A 213 19.58 21.28 -13.52
N ALA A 214 19.70 20.43 -12.49
CA ALA A 214 19.38 20.81 -11.10
C ALA A 214 20.34 21.87 -10.56
N PHE A 215 21.65 21.70 -10.80
CA PHE A 215 22.64 22.72 -10.39
C PHE A 215 22.47 24.04 -11.14
N GLU A 216 22.19 24.01 -12.45
CA GLU A 216 21.90 25.24 -13.24
C GLU A 216 20.65 25.95 -12.73
N ALA A 217 19.57 25.21 -12.47
CA ALA A 217 18.33 25.76 -11.93
C ALA A 217 18.55 26.37 -10.55
N TYR A 218 19.28 25.68 -9.67
CA TYR A 218 19.59 26.19 -8.35
C TYR A 218 20.43 27.46 -8.39
N ALA A 219 21.47 27.51 -9.23
CA ALA A 219 22.31 28.71 -9.42
C ALA A 219 21.50 29.90 -9.90
N ALA A 220 20.58 29.69 -10.83
CA ALA A 220 19.70 30.74 -11.34
C ALA A 220 18.72 31.28 -10.27
N GLN A 221 18.28 30.41 -9.33
CA GLN A 221 17.34 30.78 -8.27
C GLN A 221 18.01 31.43 -7.07
N SER A 222 19.17 30.91 -6.61
CA SER A 222 19.76 31.29 -5.33
C SER A 222 20.73 32.45 -5.41
N GLY A 223 21.49 32.58 -6.53
CA GLY A 223 22.57 33.53 -6.66
C GLY A 223 23.68 33.43 -5.59
N GLY A 224 23.67 32.34 -4.80
CA GLY A 224 24.55 32.12 -3.65
C GLY A 224 25.53 30.97 -3.85
N ASP A 225 26.12 30.49 -2.75
CA ASP A 225 27.04 29.36 -2.76
C ASP A 225 26.33 28.07 -3.22
N MET A 226 27.03 27.29 -4.01
CA MET A 226 26.53 26.03 -4.52
C MET A 226 26.56 24.95 -3.41
N PRO A 227 25.46 24.24 -3.15
CA PRO A 227 25.46 23.09 -2.24
C PRO A 227 26.21 21.90 -2.87
N GLU A 228 26.58 20.93 -2.05
CA GLU A 228 27.20 19.68 -2.51
C GLU A 228 26.22 18.88 -3.37
N ASN A 229 24.95 18.79 -2.92
CA ASN A 229 23.87 18.13 -3.66
C ASN A 229 22.61 19.02 -3.68
N VAL A 230 21.81 18.85 -4.70
CA VAL A 230 20.54 19.57 -4.94
C VAL A 230 19.41 18.57 -4.98
N ALA A 231 18.43 18.74 -4.11
CA ALA A 231 17.15 18.04 -4.19
C ALA A 231 16.23 18.72 -5.19
N ALA A 232 15.46 17.95 -5.92
CA ALA A 232 14.58 18.43 -6.99
C ALA A 232 13.21 17.77 -6.95
N VAL A 233 12.18 18.53 -7.26
CA VAL A 233 10.89 18.00 -7.70
C VAL A 233 10.91 17.96 -9.22
N ILE A 234 10.64 16.78 -9.78
CA ILE A 234 10.67 16.52 -11.22
C ILE A 234 9.29 16.09 -11.72
N GLN A 235 8.97 16.45 -12.96
CA GLN A 235 7.84 15.87 -13.70
C GLN A 235 8.34 14.65 -14.48
N ILE A 236 7.71 13.51 -14.25
CA ILE A 236 8.17 12.21 -14.77
C ILE A 236 7.43 11.81 -16.05
N ASP A 237 6.20 12.25 -16.23
CA ASP A 237 5.31 11.86 -17.34
C ASP A 237 5.42 12.78 -18.57
N ASP A 238 6.56 13.43 -18.79
CA ASP A 238 6.82 14.24 -19.96
C ASP A 238 7.46 13.39 -21.09
N PRO A 239 6.67 12.95 -22.09
CA PRO A 239 7.17 12.02 -23.10
C PRO A 239 8.12 12.65 -24.14
N ASP A 240 8.23 13.98 -24.16
CA ASP A 240 9.05 14.69 -25.13
C ASP A 240 10.44 15.07 -24.59
N GLY A 241 10.74 14.72 -23.33
CA GLY A 241 11.99 15.09 -22.64
C GLY A 241 12.95 13.92 -22.47
N ASP A 242 14.21 14.08 -22.91
CA ASP A 242 15.31 13.20 -22.55
C ASP A 242 15.72 13.40 -21.07
N VAL A 243 15.39 14.56 -20.49
CA VAL A 243 15.64 14.94 -19.11
C VAL A 243 14.29 15.40 -18.48
N PRO A 244 13.93 14.88 -17.30
CA PRO A 244 12.68 15.28 -16.65
C PRO A 244 12.63 16.79 -16.44
N ARG A 245 11.45 17.36 -16.58
CA ARG A 245 11.26 18.78 -16.30
C ARG A 245 11.42 19.04 -14.81
N LEU A 246 12.33 19.94 -14.45
CA LEU A 246 12.47 20.40 -13.08
C LEU A 246 11.33 21.37 -12.72
N LEU A 247 10.64 21.09 -11.61
CA LEU A 247 9.56 21.93 -11.10
C LEU A 247 10.00 22.80 -9.94
N ALA A 248 10.89 22.32 -9.09
CA ALA A 248 11.47 23.03 -7.97
C ALA A 248 12.83 22.43 -7.60
N VAL A 249 13.73 23.24 -7.05
CA VAL A 249 15.04 22.81 -6.57
C VAL A 249 15.37 23.46 -5.22
N ALA A 250 16.10 22.73 -4.36
CA ALA A 250 16.59 23.21 -3.07
C ALA A 250 17.90 22.48 -2.71
N PRO A 251 18.73 23.01 -1.77
CA PRO A 251 19.88 22.25 -1.28
C PRO A 251 19.44 20.89 -0.72
N ALA A 252 20.09 19.79 -1.07
CA ALA A 252 19.83 18.51 -0.41
C ALA A 252 20.14 18.62 1.09
N ILE A 253 19.41 17.88 1.91
CA ILE A 253 19.59 17.85 3.37
C ILE A 253 20.13 16.47 3.73
N ASP A 254 21.32 16.44 4.33
CA ASP A 254 21.95 15.20 4.76
C ASP A 254 21.05 14.44 5.76
N GLY A 255 20.81 13.17 5.48
CA GLY A 255 19.99 12.29 6.30
C GLY A 255 18.49 12.55 6.22
N LEU A 256 18.02 13.30 5.25
CA LEU A 256 16.59 13.41 4.97
C LEU A 256 16.19 12.27 4.02
N VAL A 257 15.34 11.37 4.53
CA VAL A 257 14.84 10.19 3.79
C VAL A 257 13.36 10.36 3.53
N GLU A 258 12.97 10.33 2.29
CA GLU A 258 11.57 10.47 1.88
C GLU A 258 10.78 9.16 2.07
N GLY A 259 9.50 9.31 2.43
CA GLY A 259 8.55 8.19 2.46
C GLY A 259 8.23 7.69 1.04
N TRP A 260 8.32 6.39 0.82
CA TRP A 260 8.31 5.75 -0.52
C TRP A 260 6.96 5.74 -1.26
N MET A 261 5.84 6.06 -0.61
CA MET A 261 4.57 5.56 -1.14
C MET A 261 3.57 6.61 -1.62
N SER A 262 3.75 7.88 -1.37
CA SER A 262 2.89 8.89 -1.97
C SER A 262 3.40 10.31 -1.81
N VAL A 263 3.16 11.11 -2.83
CA VAL A 263 3.47 12.54 -2.88
C VAL A 263 2.14 13.30 -3.01
N PRO A 264 1.41 13.55 -1.91
CA PRO A 264 0.17 14.31 -1.98
C PRO A 264 0.40 15.71 -2.48
N CYS A 265 -0.40 16.12 -3.46
CA CYS A 265 -0.34 17.43 -4.08
C CYS A 265 -1.68 18.16 -3.90
N ASP A 266 -1.62 19.42 -3.47
CA ASP A 266 -2.76 20.31 -3.39
C ASP A 266 -2.46 21.61 -4.15
N GLY A 267 -3.05 21.75 -5.31
CA GLY A 267 -2.71 22.80 -6.25
C GLY A 267 -1.24 22.74 -6.65
N ASN A 268 -0.45 23.73 -6.23
CA ASN A 268 1.00 23.78 -6.50
C ASN A 268 1.85 23.42 -5.29
N VAL A 269 1.26 22.82 -4.25
CA VAL A 269 1.99 22.45 -3.02
C VAL A 269 2.04 20.95 -2.88
N ILE A 270 3.26 20.43 -2.87
CA ILE A 270 3.53 19.02 -2.54
C ILE A 270 3.91 18.94 -1.07
N THR A 271 3.37 17.94 -0.36
CA THR A 271 3.72 17.66 1.03
C THR A 271 4.08 16.18 1.16
N VAL A 272 5.30 15.87 1.56
CA VAL A 272 5.83 14.50 1.65
C VAL A 272 6.26 14.21 3.08
N PRO A 273 5.78 13.11 3.68
CA PRO A 273 6.32 12.64 4.94
C PRO A 273 7.75 12.14 4.71
N SER A 274 8.65 12.51 5.60
CA SER A 274 10.05 12.17 5.52
C SER A 274 10.61 11.91 6.91
N ILE A 275 11.74 11.23 6.97
CA ILE A 275 12.47 10.98 8.19
C ILE A 275 13.74 11.82 8.15
N GLN A 276 13.93 12.66 9.15
CA GLN A 276 15.22 13.34 9.36
C GLN A 276 16.04 12.48 10.32
N GLN A 277 17.10 11.87 9.80
CA GLN A 277 18.03 11.05 10.61
C GLN A 277 18.81 11.93 11.58
N ASP A 278 18.99 11.42 12.82
CA ASP A 278 19.78 12.11 13.85
C ASP A 278 21.28 12.01 13.60
N ASP A 279 21.73 10.89 13.04
CA ASP A 279 23.14 10.58 12.74
C ASP A 279 23.27 9.89 11.39
N PRO A 280 23.22 10.67 10.29
CA PRO A 280 23.36 10.11 8.93
C PRO A 280 24.69 9.37 8.70
N ALA A 281 25.76 9.78 9.39
CA ALA A 281 27.06 9.12 9.26
C ALA A 281 27.06 7.70 9.87
N ALA A 282 26.32 7.51 10.99
CA ALA A 282 26.14 6.18 11.56
C ALA A 282 25.29 5.29 10.67
N VAL A 283 24.27 5.85 9.99
CA VAL A 283 23.47 5.13 9.01
C VAL A 283 24.32 4.69 7.81
N ARG A 284 25.08 5.60 7.20
CA ARG A 284 25.99 5.26 6.07
C ARG A 284 27.04 4.21 6.45
N SER A 285 27.47 4.18 7.70
CA SER A 285 28.40 3.16 8.21
C SER A 285 27.74 1.84 8.65
N GLY A 286 26.41 1.71 8.51
CA GLY A 286 25.64 0.52 8.89
C GLY A 286 25.51 0.30 10.39
N LYS A 287 25.78 1.32 11.22
CA LYS A 287 25.65 1.27 12.68
C LYS A 287 24.24 1.58 13.17
N ARG A 288 23.45 2.28 12.39
CA ARG A 288 22.05 2.61 12.64
C ARG A 288 21.20 2.25 11.42
N ASN A 289 19.89 2.05 11.64
CA ASN A 289 18.94 1.81 10.58
C ASN A 289 18.61 3.13 9.86
N SER A 290 18.42 3.09 8.56
CA SER A 290 18.05 4.25 7.73
C SER A 290 16.68 4.85 8.09
N LEU A 291 15.84 4.09 8.80
CA LEU A 291 14.51 4.51 9.23
C LEU A 291 14.47 5.06 10.66
N GLU A 292 15.62 5.17 11.35
CA GLU A 292 15.73 5.79 12.68
C GLU A 292 15.94 7.30 12.55
N GLY A 293 15.07 8.09 13.20
CA GLY A 293 15.13 9.55 13.19
C GLY A 293 13.83 10.16 13.69
N VAL A 294 13.53 11.37 13.24
CA VAL A 294 12.29 12.06 13.57
C VAL A 294 11.44 12.30 12.32
N LEU A 295 10.13 12.19 12.50
CA LEU A 295 9.16 12.44 11.44
C LEU A 295 9.12 13.94 11.11
N VAL A 296 9.24 14.25 9.82
CA VAL A 296 9.09 15.62 9.30
C VAL A 296 8.18 15.61 8.08
N LEU A 297 7.60 16.77 7.75
CA LEU A 297 6.96 16.98 6.46
C LEU A 297 7.87 17.86 5.60
N GLN A 298 8.22 17.39 4.40
CA GLN A 298 8.77 18.24 3.35
C GLN A 298 7.61 18.90 2.62
N ARG A 299 7.59 20.20 2.62
CA ARG A 299 6.62 21.00 1.86
C ARG A 299 7.33 21.74 0.74
N TRP A 300 6.93 21.46 -0.50
CA TRP A 300 7.43 22.11 -1.69
C TRP A 300 6.34 22.98 -2.31
N ASP A 301 6.61 24.25 -2.47
CA ASP A 301 5.77 25.19 -3.22
C ASP A 301 6.32 25.31 -4.64
N LEU A 302 5.65 24.67 -5.59
CA LEU A 302 6.08 24.63 -6.99
C LEU A 302 5.97 25.99 -7.68
N SER A 303 5.17 26.93 -7.15
CA SER A 303 5.03 28.27 -7.71
C SER A 303 6.22 29.18 -7.38
N THR A 304 6.87 28.93 -6.24
CA THR A 304 8.03 29.70 -5.76
C THR A 304 9.33 28.92 -5.83
N GLY A 305 9.28 27.62 -6.03
CA GLY A 305 10.42 26.72 -5.97
C GLY A 305 10.97 26.50 -4.56
N GLN A 306 10.25 26.94 -3.52
CA GLN A 306 10.74 26.86 -2.14
C GLN A 306 10.39 25.54 -1.47
N ARG A 307 11.33 25.00 -0.70
CA ARG A 307 11.14 23.89 0.22
C ARG A 307 11.13 24.37 1.67
N THR A 308 10.22 23.81 2.48
CA THR A 308 10.15 24.00 3.93
C THR A 308 10.12 22.62 4.59
N ILE A 309 10.93 22.44 5.65
CA ILE A 309 10.88 21.25 6.51
C ILE A 309 10.12 21.61 7.77
N ILE A 310 9.10 20.83 8.08
CA ILE A 310 8.18 21.05 9.19
C ILE A 310 8.32 19.86 10.13
N PRO A 311 8.90 20.00 11.34
CA PRO A 311 8.94 18.94 12.32
C PRO A 311 7.53 18.49 12.70
N VAL A 312 7.31 17.17 12.76
CA VAL A 312 6.03 16.60 13.24
C VAL A 312 6.13 16.41 14.74
N LEU A 313 5.24 17.11 15.46
CA LEU A 313 5.25 17.15 16.92
C LEU A 313 4.00 16.46 17.46
N ASP A 314 4.17 15.66 18.50
CA ASP A 314 3.07 15.06 19.24
C ASP A 314 2.24 16.10 20.03
N GLU A 315 1.23 15.67 20.76
CA GLU A 315 0.38 16.54 21.58
C GLU A 315 1.13 17.24 22.72
N ALA A 316 2.25 16.68 23.15
CA ALA A 316 3.12 17.27 24.16
C ALA A 316 4.15 18.25 23.54
N GLY A 317 4.18 18.37 22.22
CA GLY A 317 5.12 19.22 21.48
C GLY A 317 6.51 18.59 21.32
N GLN A 318 6.62 17.27 21.47
CA GLN A 318 7.86 16.55 21.23
C GLN A 318 7.89 15.99 19.80
N PRO A 319 9.07 15.93 19.14
CA PRO A 319 9.20 15.28 17.85
C PRO A 319 8.72 13.84 17.91
N ILE A 320 8.04 13.37 16.87
CA ILE A 320 7.66 11.96 16.75
C ILE A 320 8.86 11.19 16.22
N GLU A 321 9.37 10.26 17.04
CA GLU A 321 10.46 9.38 16.66
C GLU A 321 9.96 8.26 15.76
N THR A 322 10.82 7.87 14.81
CA THR A 322 10.60 6.74 13.90
C THR A 322 11.65 5.66 14.15
N ASP A 323 11.29 4.43 13.93
CA ASP A 323 12.16 3.26 14.03
C ASP A 323 11.82 2.22 12.94
N GLN A 324 12.49 1.09 12.96
CA GLN A 324 12.25 0.01 11.99
C GLN A 324 10.80 -0.49 12.01
N ASP A 325 10.15 -0.45 13.16
CA ASP A 325 8.79 -0.96 13.35
C ASP A 325 7.71 0.11 13.16
N ASN A 326 8.08 1.38 13.30
CA ASN A 326 7.18 2.53 13.17
C ASN A 326 7.75 3.49 12.13
N ASN A 327 7.87 3.02 10.91
CA ASN A 327 8.42 3.76 9.79
C ASN A 327 7.32 4.19 8.81
N LEU A 328 7.74 4.93 7.78
CA LEU A 328 6.86 5.45 6.74
C LEU A 328 6.71 4.52 5.53
N SER A 329 7.35 3.34 5.53
CA SER A 329 7.17 2.37 4.45
C SER A 329 5.74 1.83 4.47
N GLY A 330 5.09 1.81 3.32
CA GLY A 330 3.70 1.34 3.20
C GLY A 330 2.63 2.29 3.73
N VAL A 331 3.00 3.44 4.27
CA VAL A 331 2.06 4.43 4.79
C VAL A 331 1.14 4.93 3.68
N ARG A 332 -0.16 4.79 3.88
CA ARG A 332 -1.20 5.37 3.03
C ARG A 332 -1.57 6.74 3.56
N THR A 333 -1.55 7.72 2.67
CA THR A 333 -1.68 9.12 3.04
C THR A 333 -2.72 9.83 2.20
N ILE A 334 -3.37 10.83 2.81
CA ILE A 334 -4.30 11.72 2.12
C ILE A 334 -4.23 13.11 2.74
N ARG A 335 -4.43 14.13 1.94
CA ARG A 335 -4.64 15.47 2.43
C ARG A 335 -6.14 15.76 2.53
N VAL A 336 -6.58 16.26 3.69
CA VAL A 336 -7.97 16.66 3.95
C VAL A 336 -7.94 18.07 4.55
N GLY A 337 -8.22 19.08 3.74
CA GLY A 337 -8.06 20.50 4.14
C GLY A 337 -6.61 20.82 4.51
N ASP A 338 -6.42 21.35 5.71
CA ASP A 338 -5.08 21.70 6.23
C ASP A 338 -4.42 20.56 7.01
N GLU A 339 -5.00 19.35 6.98
CA GLU A 339 -4.45 18.18 7.63
C GLU A 339 -3.89 17.18 6.62
N TYR A 340 -2.73 16.66 6.95
CA TYR A 340 -2.15 15.48 6.35
C TYR A 340 -2.53 14.28 7.21
N ARG A 341 -3.29 13.33 6.65
CA ARG A 341 -3.75 12.15 7.39
C ARG A 341 -3.09 10.90 6.85
N PHE A 342 -2.66 10.02 7.73
CA PHE A 342 -2.02 8.78 7.36
C PHE A 342 -2.32 7.66 8.35
N VAL A 343 -2.10 6.42 7.88
CA VAL A 343 -2.18 5.21 8.69
C VAL A 343 -0.85 4.49 8.56
N THR A 344 -0.24 4.13 9.69
CA THR A 344 0.98 3.33 9.74
C THR A 344 0.68 1.86 9.39
N GLU A 345 1.69 1.08 9.08
CA GLU A 345 1.55 -0.36 8.88
C GLU A 345 0.95 -1.09 10.10
N LYS A 346 1.16 -0.56 11.30
CA LYS A 346 0.55 -1.08 12.54
C LYS A 346 -0.92 -0.72 12.72
N GLY A 347 -1.46 0.13 11.84
CA GLY A 347 -2.86 0.57 11.90
C GLY A 347 -3.10 1.80 12.78
N ASP A 348 -2.05 2.49 13.25
CA ASP A 348 -2.19 3.75 13.97
C ASP A 348 -2.46 4.89 12.99
N ALA A 349 -3.55 5.61 13.22
CA ALA A 349 -3.99 6.72 12.39
C ALA A 349 -3.67 8.06 13.02
N PHE A 350 -3.11 8.96 12.22
CA PHE A 350 -2.71 10.29 12.65
C PHE A 350 -3.27 11.36 11.71
N ALA A 351 -3.48 12.55 12.27
CA ALA A 351 -3.67 13.79 11.52
C ALA A 351 -2.60 14.79 11.92
N VAL A 352 -1.94 15.39 10.93
CA VAL A 352 -0.88 16.38 11.11
C VAL A 352 -1.29 17.67 10.43
N ASP A 353 -1.33 18.77 11.16
CA ASP A 353 -1.51 20.11 10.58
C ASP A 353 -0.29 20.44 9.72
N VAL A 354 -0.50 20.72 8.43
CA VAL A 354 0.59 20.91 7.45
C VAL A 354 1.34 22.23 7.61
N THR A 355 0.87 23.11 8.46
CA THR A 355 1.51 24.41 8.72
C THR A 355 2.35 24.38 9.98
N SER A 356 1.79 23.83 11.06
CA SER A 356 2.45 23.81 12.38
C SER A 356 3.19 22.51 12.68
N GLY A 357 2.95 21.44 11.92
CA GLY A 357 3.47 20.10 12.20
C GLY A 357 2.85 19.41 13.41
N LYS A 358 1.83 19.98 14.05
CA LYS A 358 1.16 19.37 15.19
C LYS A 358 0.39 18.14 14.77
N ALA A 359 0.78 17.00 15.32
CA ALA A 359 0.12 15.74 15.11
C ALA A 359 -0.82 15.40 16.28
N ARG A 360 -1.89 14.73 15.96
CA ARG A 360 -2.77 14.09 16.94
C ARG A 360 -3.07 12.67 16.50
N HIS A 361 -3.03 11.75 17.44
CA HIS A 361 -3.47 10.39 17.23
C HIS A 361 -4.99 10.36 17.13
N LEU A 362 -5.54 9.71 16.10
CA LEU A 362 -6.98 9.65 15.87
C LEU A 362 -7.59 8.36 16.43
N PHE A 363 -7.02 7.24 16.05
CA PHE A 363 -7.43 5.89 16.48
C PHE A 363 -6.36 4.88 16.08
N SER A 364 -6.50 3.66 16.62
CA SER A 364 -5.74 2.50 16.16
C SER A 364 -6.72 1.47 15.59
N ILE A 365 -6.39 0.91 14.44
CA ILE A 365 -7.04 -0.28 13.89
C ILE A 365 -6.17 -1.46 14.32
N PRO A 366 -6.55 -2.20 15.37
CA PRO A 366 -5.74 -3.31 15.82
C PRO A 366 -5.68 -4.33 14.68
N SER A 367 -4.49 -4.58 14.16
CA SER A 367 -4.24 -5.75 13.34
C SER A 367 -4.23 -6.92 14.32
N GLU A 368 -5.20 -7.82 14.23
CA GLU A 368 -5.11 -9.08 14.92
C GLU A 368 -3.78 -9.74 14.53
N LYS A 369 -3.20 -10.56 15.41
CA LYS A 369 -1.88 -11.20 15.20
C LYS A 369 -1.96 -12.19 14.04
N THR A 370 -2.07 -11.67 12.83
CA THR A 370 -2.03 -12.42 11.59
C THR A 370 -0.61 -12.37 11.04
N PHE A 371 -0.16 -13.45 10.39
CA PHE A 371 1.13 -13.46 9.68
C PHE A 371 1.15 -12.48 8.51
N VAL A 372 -0.03 -12.02 8.07
CA VAL A 372 -0.20 -11.09 6.97
C VAL A 372 -0.74 -9.77 7.51
N PRO A 373 0.00 -8.65 7.36
CA PRO A 373 -0.48 -7.34 7.77
C PRO A 373 -1.79 -6.98 7.05
N ALA A 374 -2.64 -6.20 7.71
CA ALA A 374 -3.80 -5.61 7.07
C ALA A 374 -3.36 -4.68 5.92
N VAL A 375 -4.11 -4.69 4.82
CA VAL A 375 -3.91 -3.74 3.72
C VAL A 375 -4.85 -2.56 3.94
N PHE A 376 -4.29 -1.35 3.95
CA PHE A 376 -5.06 -0.13 4.16
C PHE A 376 -5.28 0.64 2.87
N GLN A 377 -6.46 1.25 2.75
CA GLN A 377 -6.77 2.26 1.74
C GLN A 377 -7.37 3.47 2.45
N VAL A 378 -6.83 4.64 2.21
CA VAL A 378 -7.33 5.89 2.79
C VAL A 378 -8.26 6.62 1.83
N SER A 379 -9.23 7.32 2.39
CA SER A 379 -10.17 8.18 1.67
C SER A 379 -10.33 9.52 2.42
N GLU A 380 -10.97 10.48 1.82
CA GLU A 380 -11.28 11.77 2.49
C GLU A 380 -12.08 11.58 3.79
N THR A 381 -12.89 10.54 3.87
CA THR A 381 -13.83 10.32 4.99
C THR A 381 -13.32 9.32 6.04
N GLY A 382 -12.35 8.46 5.72
CA GLY A 382 -11.86 7.44 6.64
C GLY A 382 -10.91 6.44 6.00
N VAL A 383 -10.68 5.36 6.72
CA VAL A 383 -9.75 4.27 6.39
C VAL A 383 -10.53 2.99 6.15
N TYR A 384 -10.26 2.34 5.04
CA TYR A 384 -10.66 0.97 4.77
C TYR A 384 -9.49 0.04 5.12
N ALA A 385 -9.77 -1.03 5.86
CA ALA A 385 -8.81 -2.07 6.20
C ALA A 385 -9.32 -3.41 5.69
N LEU A 386 -8.49 -4.10 4.90
CA LEU A 386 -8.75 -5.46 4.46
C LEU A 386 -7.81 -6.40 5.24
N GLU A 387 -8.42 -7.19 6.13
CA GLU A 387 -7.73 -8.08 7.06
C GLU A 387 -7.93 -9.53 6.62
N GLN A 388 -6.85 -10.30 6.59
CA GLN A 388 -6.87 -11.74 6.34
C GLN A 388 -6.77 -12.45 7.69
N ASN A 389 -7.79 -13.24 8.03
CA ASN A 389 -7.73 -14.14 9.18
C ASN A 389 -7.22 -15.51 8.73
N ASP A 390 -5.97 -15.83 9.09
CA ASP A 390 -5.30 -17.05 8.64
C ASP A 390 -5.90 -18.32 9.26
N ASP A 391 -6.44 -18.23 10.49
CA ASP A 391 -7.03 -19.38 11.18
C ASP A 391 -8.38 -19.80 10.59
N GLU A 392 -9.11 -18.87 10.00
CA GLU A 392 -10.45 -19.06 9.47
C GLU A 392 -10.52 -19.03 7.94
N ASP A 393 -9.40 -18.75 7.25
CA ASP A 393 -9.36 -18.52 5.78
C ASP A 393 -10.38 -17.47 5.32
N VAL A 394 -10.57 -16.41 6.12
CA VAL A 394 -11.60 -15.39 5.94
C VAL A 394 -10.97 -14.03 5.66
N LEU A 395 -11.54 -13.29 4.73
CA LEU A 395 -11.25 -11.86 4.54
C LEU A 395 -12.33 -11.00 5.18
N THR A 396 -11.90 -9.98 5.90
CA THR A 396 -12.78 -8.98 6.50
C THR A 396 -12.39 -7.59 6.01
N LEU A 397 -13.32 -6.92 5.31
CA LEU A 397 -13.22 -5.50 4.98
C LEU A 397 -13.92 -4.70 6.05
N SER A 398 -13.24 -3.75 6.63
CA SER A 398 -13.79 -2.80 7.60
C SER A 398 -13.52 -1.35 7.19
N TYR A 399 -14.30 -0.44 7.75
CA TYR A 399 -14.17 1.00 7.58
C TYR A 399 -14.14 1.69 8.93
N GLN A 400 -13.22 2.63 9.10
CA GLN A 400 -13.05 3.47 10.29
C GLN A 400 -13.04 4.94 9.85
N PRO A 401 -14.04 5.76 10.26
CA PRO A 401 -14.04 7.19 9.92
C PRO A 401 -12.96 7.95 10.68
N TRP A 402 -12.47 9.06 10.08
CA TRP A 402 -11.41 9.89 10.67
C TRP A 402 -11.80 10.60 11.97
N ASP A 403 -13.07 10.78 12.23
CA ASP A 403 -13.59 11.40 13.47
C ASP A 403 -13.56 10.48 14.69
N GLY A 404 -13.06 9.24 14.54
CA GLY A 404 -13.01 8.26 15.61
C GLY A 404 -14.33 7.53 15.84
N GLY A 405 -15.33 7.70 14.97
CA GLY A 405 -16.56 6.91 14.97
C GLY A 405 -16.26 5.40 14.94
N GLY A 406 -17.17 4.56 15.37
CA GLY A 406 -16.93 3.13 15.52
C GLY A 406 -16.55 2.42 14.22
N LYS A 407 -15.59 1.48 14.29
CA LYS A 407 -15.22 0.57 13.20
C LYS A 407 -16.48 -0.17 12.72
N ARG A 408 -16.73 -0.16 11.42
CA ARG A 408 -17.84 -0.88 10.78
C ARG A 408 -17.29 -1.99 9.92
N VAL A 409 -17.76 -3.22 10.10
CA VAL A 409 -17.48 -4.32 9.18
C VAL A 409 -18.41 -4.18 7.99
N LEU A 410 -17.85 -4.08 6.79
CA LEU A 410 -18.57 -3.90 5.54
C LEU A 410 -18.80 -5.23 4.82
N LEU A 411 -17.82 -6.13 4.90
CA LEU A 411 -17.87 -7.43 4.26
C LEU A 411 -17.03 -8.42 5.05
N THR A 412 -17.54 -9.64 5.25
CA THR A 412 -16.77 -10.78 5.72
C THR A 412 -17.07 -11.96 4.81
N THR A 413 -16.03 -12.60 4.28
CA THR A 413 -16.19 -13.70 3.32
C THR A 413 -15.13 -14.78 3.45
N GLY A 414 -15.58 -16.05 3.49
CA GLY A 414 -14.72 -17.24 3.32
C GLY A 414 -14.69 -17.74 1.87
N ALA A 415 -15.34 -17.06 0.92
CA ALA A 415 -15.42 -17.51 -0.47
C ALA A 415 -14.05 -17.48 -1.19
N MET A 416 -13.07 -16.79 -0.60
CA MET A 416 -11.72 -16.68 -1.12
C MET A 416 -10.73 -17.69 -0.51
N SER A 417 -11.13 -18.53 0.43
CA SER A 417 -10.23 -19.47 1.14
C SER A 417 -9.37 -20.31 0.19
N ARG A 418 -9.95 -20.81 -0.91
CA ARG A 418 -9.24 -21.60 -1.91
C ARG A 418 -8.18 -20.81 -2.72
N TYR A 419 -8.27 -19.50 -2.76
CA TYR A 419 -7.31 -18.61 -3.43
C TYR A 419 -6.23 -18.13 -2.46
N LEU A 420 -6.56 -18.03 -1.17
CA LEU A 420 -5.62 -17.65 -0.11
C LEU A 420 -4.68 -18.81 0.25
N VAL A 421 -5.21 -20.03 0.29
CA VAL A 421 -4.44 -21.23 0.64
C VAL A 421 -4.51 -22.24 -0.49
N GLU A 422 -3.41 -22.43 -1.19
CA GLU A 422 -3.27 -23.50 -2.16
C GLU A 422 -2.72 -24.74 -1.46
N ARG A 423 -3.58 -25.73 -1.25
CA ARG A 423 -3.20 -27.02 -0.66
C ARG A 423 -2.90 -28.00 -1.78
N ASN A 424 -1.63 -28.26 -2.04
CA ASN A 424 -1.26 -29.45 -2.82
C ASN A 424 -0.93 -30.62 -1.88
N LEU A 425 -0.80 -31.83 -2.43
CA LEU A 425 -0.64 -33.09 -1.67
C LEU A 425 0.58 -33.13 -0.73
N LEU A 426 1.53 -32.20 -0.86
CA LEU A 426 2.80 -32.21 -0.14
C LEU A 426 3.10 -30.92 0.59
N MET A 427 2.55 -29.77 0.17
CA MET A 427 2.84 -28.44 0.73
C MET A 427 1.65 -27.52 0.55
N GLY A 428 1.46 -26.60 1.50
CA GLY A 428 0.51 -25.50 1.40
C GLY A 428 1.24 -24.20 1.06
N TYR A 429 0.79 -23.49 0.05
CA TYR A 429 1.24 -22.11 -0.22
C TYR A 429 0.17 -21.16 0.29
N MET A 430 0.58 -20.16 1.05
CA MET A 430 -0.29 -19.05 1.42
C MET A 430 -0.06 -17.89 0.46
N ARG A 431 -1.16 -17.31 -0.03
CA ARG A 431 -1.16 -16.03 -0.72
C ARG A 431 -1.59 -14.94 0.25
N SER A 432 -1.02 -13.77 0.08
CA SER A 432 -1.41 -12.58 0.83
C SER A 432 -2.20 -11.62 -0.05
N VAL A 433 -3.03 -10.82 0.59
CA VAL A 433 -3.60 -9.64 -0.06
C VAL A 433 -2.48 -8.67 -0.35
N GLU A 434 -2.24 -8.35 -1.61
CA GLU A 434 -1.25 -7.37 -2.05
C GLU A 434 -1.86 -5.98 -2.15
N SER A 435 -3.04 -5.91 -2.73
CA SER A 435 -3.80 -4.66 -2.85
C SER A 435 -5.29 -4.94 -3.01
N PHE A 436 -6.11 -3.94 -2.75
CA PHE A 436 -7.52 -3.97 -3.08
C PHE A 436 -7.98 -2.61 -3.59
N ALA A 437 -9.14 -2.59 -4.26
CA ALA A 437 -9.80 -1.37 -4.68
C ALA A 437 -11.31 -1.51 -4.49
N LEU A 438 -11.94 -0.42 -4.07
CA LEU A 438 -13.39 -0.34 -3.92
C LEU A 438 -14.02 0.28 -5.16
N ARG A 439 -15.22 -0.17 -5.51
CA ARG A 439 -15.99 0.44 -6.59
C ARG A 439 -16.28 1.89 -6.22
N PRO A 440 -16.02 2.86 -7.12
CA PRO A 440 -16.36 4.26 -6.89
C PRO A 440 -17.82 4.44 -6.46
N GLY A 441 -18.04 5.26 -5.41
CA GLY A 441 -19.36 5.50 -4.86
C GLY A 441 -19.93 4.40 -3.97
N TRP A 442 -19.26 3.26 -3.78
CA TRP A 442 -19.68 2.25 -2.81
C TRP A 442 -19.21 2.61 -1.40
N ASP A 443 -20.16 2.76 -0.48
CA ASP A 443 -19.94 3.18 0.92
C ASP A 443 -20.13 2.04 1.94
N GLY A 444 -20.22 0.79 1.45
CA GLY A 444 -20.49 -0.38 2.29
C GLY A 444 -21.97 -0.60 2.62
N GLY A 445 -22.87 0.02 1.85
CA GLY A 445 -24.32 -0.12 2.06
C GLY A 445 -24.83 0.65 3.28
N ALA A 446 -24.13 1.69 3.70
CA ALA A 446 -24.58 2.60 4.74
C ALA A 446 -25.62 3.59 4.15
N GLN A 447 -26.81 3.10 3.82
CA GLN A 447 -28.03 3.90 3.64
C GLN A 447 -29.00 3.62 4.74
#